data_0f18009612690bbf8898ede7ff3af04e
#
_entry.id   0f18009612690bbf8898ede7ff3af04e
#
_cell.length_a   1.000
_cell.length_b   1.000
_cell.length_c   1.000
_cell.angle_alpha   90.00
_cell.angle_beta   90.00
_cell.angle_gamma   90.00
#
_symmetry.space_group_name_H-M   'P 1'
#
loop_
_entity.id
_entity.type
_entity.pdbx_description
1 polymer ?
#
loop_
_entity_poly.entity_id
_entity_poly.type
_entity_poly.pdbx_seq_one_letter_code
_entity_poly.pdbx_strand_id
1 'polypeptide(L)'
;MSNACLRVLVVGCGNMGASHAMAYAQMEGVEICGIVSTGKSKEILNEKLGGGYPLFSDYAEALEATKPDAVCISTYPDTHESFAIMAFDKGCHVFMEKPIADSVAGAERVAAAAHRSGKKLVVGYILRHHPSWIKFIDISQQLGKPLVMRMNLNQQSHGYMWDVHRNLMKSLSPIVDCGVHYIDVMCQMVRSKP
;
A
#
# COMPACT_ATOMS: atom_id res chain seq x y z
N MET A 1 20.61 -2.49 -24.90
CA MET A 1 20.60 -2.45 -23.44
C MET A 1 19.45 -3.34 -23.00
N SER A 2 19.69 -4.45 -22.32
CA SER A 2 18.60 -5.29 -21.80
C SER A 2 17.83 -4.45 -20.81
N ASN A 3 16.55 -4.15 -21.07
CA ASN A 3 15.66 -3.58 -20.07
C ASN A 3 15.57 -4.60 -18.93
N ALA A 4 16.32 -4.37 -17.84
CA ALA A 4 16.23 -5.19 -16.65
C ALA A 4 14.78 -5.06 -16.14
N CYS A 5 14.10 -6.20 -16.05
CA CYS A 5 12.72 -6.24 -15.55
C CYS A 5 12.74 -5.97 -14.04
N LEU A 6 11.86 -5.09 -13.55
CA LEU A 6 11.71 -4.79 -12.12
C LEU A 6 11.02 -5.98 -11.43
N ARG A 7 11.73 -6.66 -10.55
CA ARG A 7 11.25 -7.84 -9.84
C ARG A 7 10.50 -7.45 -8.57
N VAL A 8 9.20 -7.73 -8.52
CA VAL A 8 8.31 -7.34 -7.42
C VAL A 8 7.86 -8.57 -6.63
N LEU A 9 8.06 -8.54 -5.32
CA LEU A 9 7.50 -9.51 -4.38
C LEU A 9 6.15 -8.97 -3.85
N VAL A 10 5.08 -9.73 -4.04
CA VAL A 10 3.74 -9.38 -3.55
C VAL A 10 3.51 -10.00 -2.17
N VAL A 11 3.26 -9.16 -1.16
CA VAL A 11 3.08 -9.56 0.23
C VAL A 11 1.70 -9.14 0.73
N GLY A 12 0.88 -10.16 1.04
CA GLY A 12 -0.54 -9.98 1.31
C GLY A 12 -1.40 -10.18 0.06
N CYS A 13 -2.30 -11.17 0.11
CA CYS A 13 -3.13 -11.60 -1.03
C CYS A 13 -4.62 -11.32 -0.80
N GLY A 14 -4.93 -10.30 0.00
CA GLY A 14 -6.28 -9.77 0.16
C GLY A 14 -6.74 -8.96 -1.07
N ASN A 15 -7.87 -8.27 -0.96
CA ASN A 15 -8.43 -7.50 -2.08
C ASN A 15 -7.42 -6.52 -2.70
N MET A 16 -6.71 -5.74 -1.87
CA MET A 16 -5.73 -4.76 -2.39
C MET A 16 -4.51 -5.45 -2.98
N GLY A 17 -3.93 -6.44 -2.30
CA GLY A 17 -2.78 -7.18 -2.82
C GLY A 17 -3.08 -7.89 -4.13
N ALA A 18 -4.27 -8.46 -4.28
CA ALA A 18 -4.71 -9.06 -5.55
C ALA A 18 -4.85 -8.00 -6.65
N SER A 19 -5.42 -6.83 -6.34
CA SER A 19 -5.55 -5.72 -7.30
C SER A 19 -4.19 -5.22 -7.78
N HIS A 20 -3.23 -5.05 -6.88
CA HIS A 20 -1.87 -4.64 -7.23
C HIS A 20 -1.14 -5.72 -8.05
N ALA A 21 -1.24 -6.98 -7.64
CA ALA A 21 -0.63 -8.09 -8.38
C ALA A 21 -1.15 -8.20 -9.81
N MET A 22 -2.47 -8.05 -9.99
CA MET A 22 -3.07 -8.05 -11.34
C MET A 22 -2.61 -6.87 -12.18
N ALA A 23 -2.39 -5.69 -11.59
CA ALA A 23 -1.81 -4.56 -12.27
C ALA A 23 -0.34 -4.82 -12.67
N TYR A 24 0.48 -5.33 -11.76
CA TYR A 24 1.88 -5.67 -12.05
C TYR A 24 2.03 -6.72 -13.16
N ALA A 25 1.17 -7.73 -13.17
CA ALA A 25 1.19 -8.76 -14.21
C ALA A 25 0.90 -8.23 -15.63
N GLN A 26 0.31 -7.03 -15.73
CA GLN A 26 0.02 -6.36 -17.01
C GLN A 26 1.03 -5.26 -17.37
N MET A 27 1.95 -4.92 -16.44
CA MET A 27 2.94 -3.86 -16.67
C MET A 27 4.13 -4.38 -17.46
N GLU A 28 4.46 -3.75 -18.58
CA GLU A 28 5.70 -4.00 -19.29
C GLU A 28 6.91 -3.65 -18.42
N GLY A 29 7.92 -4.51 -18.39
CA GLY A 29 9.13 -4.30 -17.59
C GLY A 29 8.97 -4.59 -16.09
N VAL A 30 7.86 -5.21 -15.66
CA VAL A 30 7.63 -5.66 -14.28
C VAL A 30 7.42 -7.18 -14.26
N GLU A 31 8.04 -7.85 -13.30
CA GLU A 31 7.91 -9.29 -13.07
C GLU A 31 7.50 -9.55 -11.61
N ILE A 32 6.46 -10.32 -11.38
CA ILE A 32 6.14 -10.82 -10.05
C ILE A 32 7.07 -12.00 -9.76
N CYS A 33 8.02 -11.83 -8.86
CA CYS A 33 9.01 -12.86 -8.53
C CYS A 33 8.55 -13.80 -7.40
N GLY A 34 7.43 -13.53 -6.75
CA GLY A 34 6.85 -14.37 -5.71
C GLY A 34 5.61 -13.75 -5.07
N ILE A 35 4.84 -14.59 -4.40
CA ILE A 35 3.60 -14.22 -3.72
C ILE A 35 3.64 -14.77 -2.29
N VAL A 36 3.39 -13.90 -1.30
CA VAL A 36 3.46 -14.23 0.12
C VAL A 36 2.10 -14.06 0.80
N SER A 37 1.64 -15.09 1.47
CA SER A 37 0.51 -15.01 2.41
C SER A 37 0.49 -16.24 3.32
N THR A 38 0.08 -16.08 4.56
CA THR A 38 -0.01 -17.17 5.55
C THR A 38 -1.13 -18.16 5.29
N GLY A 39 -2.18 -17.75 4.54
CA GLY A 39 -3.35 -18.58 4.23
C GLY A 39 -3.40 -19.05 2.77
N LYS A 40 -4.56 -19.60 2.38
CA LYS A 40 -4.84 -20.08 1.02
C LYS A 40 -5.05 -18.95 -0.02
N SER A 41 -5.01 -17.70 0.38
CA SER A 41 -5.23 -16.58 -0.54
C SER A 41 -4.12 -16.45 -1.59
N LYS A 42 -2.91 -16.94 -1.32
CA LYS A 42 -1.82 -16.95 -2.29
C LYS A 42 -2.07 -17.94 -3.44
N GLU A 43 -2.63 -19.12 -3.15
CA GLU A 43 -3.01 -20.09 -4.16
C GLU A 43 -4.12 -19.54 -5.07
N ILE A 44 -5.14 -18.92 -4.46
CA ILE A 44 -6.24 -18.28 -5.20
C ILE A 44 -5.72 -17.14 -6.10
N LEU A 45 -4.80 -16.33 -5.58
CA LEU A 45 -4.21 -15.25 -6.37
C LEU A 45 -3.33 -15.80 -7.50
N ASN A 46 -2.53 -16.84 -7.22
CA ASN A 46 -1.72 -17.50 -8.23
C ASN A 46 -2.56 -18.02 -9.39
N GLU A 47 -3.67 -18.71 -9.09
CA GLU A 47 -4.61 -19.19 -10.12
C GLU A 47 -5.20 -18.02 -10.94
N LYS A 48 -5.61 -16.94 -10.29
CA LYS A 48 -6.13 -15.74 -10.97
C LYS A 48 -5.12 -15.08 -11.91
N LEU A 49 -3.83 -15.20 -11.60
CA LEU A 49 -2.74 -14.66 -12.42
C LEU A 49 -2.29 -15.63 -13.53
N GLY A 50 -2.91 -16.79 -13.66
CA GLY A 50 -2.56 -17.81 -14.67
C GLY A 50 -1.61 -18.89 -14.16
N GLY A 51 -1.23 -18.85 -12.87
CA GLY A 51 -0.37 -19.86 -12.24
C GLY A 51 1.13 -19.64 -12.46
N GLY A 52 1.93 -20.50 -11.83
CA GLY A 52 3.38 -20.58 -12.06
C GLY A 52 4.24 -19.66 -11.19
N TYR A 53 3.66 -18.85 -10.31
CA TYR A 53 4.45 -17.98 -9.42
C TYR A 53 4.93 -18.74 -8.19
N PRO A 54 6.16 -18.48 -7.68
CA PRO A 54 6.62 -18.99 -6.39
C PRO A 54 5.72 -18.52 -5.24
N LEU A 55 5.28 -19.46 -4.38
CA LEU A 55 4.37 -19.18 -3.26
C LEU A 55 5.10 -19.40 -1.93
N PHE A 56 4.97 -18.42 -1.05
CA PHE A 56 5.61 -18.45 0.27
C PHE A 56 4.59 -18.22 1.38
N SER A 57 4.84 -18.82 2.55
CA SER A 57 4.08 -18.57 3.77
C SER A 57 4.83 -17.65 4.74
N ASP A 58 6.15 -17.54 4.60
CA ASP A 58 7.03 -16.70 5.38
C ASP A 58 7.63 -15.59 4.50
N TYR A 59 7.60 -14.37 5.02
CA TYR A 59 8.07 -13.20 4.29
C TYR A 59 9.59 -13.10 4.22
N ALA A 60 10.28 -13.46 5.31
CA ALA A 60 11.74 -13.41 5.36
C ALA A 60 12.34 -14.46 4.41
N GLU A 61 11.76 -15.68 4.39
CA GLU A 61 12.12 -16.72 3.43
C GLU A 61 11.95 -16.24 1.99
N ALA A 62 10.80 -15.60 1.68
CA ALA A 62 10.52 -15.10 0.35
C ALA A 62 11.51 -14.03 -0.11
N LEU A 63 11.89 -13.09 0.78
CA LEU A 63 12.89 -12.06 0.48
C LEU A 63 14.26 -12.68 0.12
N GLU A 64 14.71 -13.67 0.89
CA GLU A 64 15.98 -14.35 0.64
C GLU A 64 15.96 -15.16 -0.65
N ALA A 65 14.88 -15.89 -0.89
CA ALA A 65 14.74 -16.76 -2.06
C ALA A 65 14.59 -15.97 -3.36
N THR A 66 13.84 -14.88 -3.34
CA THR A 66 13.50 -14.14 -4.57
C THR A 66 14.41 -12.96 -4.85
N LYS A 67 15.04 -12.36 -3.82
CA LYS A 67 15.90 -11.16 -3.93
C LYS A 67 15.24 -10.10 -4.81
N PRO A 68 14.08 -9.55 -4.41
CA PRO A 68 13.31 -8.64 -5.24
C PRO A 68 13.97 -7.25 -5.31
N ASP A 69 13.68 -6.49 -6.37
CA ASP A 69 14.02 -5.08 -6.46
C ASP A 69 13.04 -4.22 -5.65
N ALA A 70 11.78 -4.65 -5.61
CA ALA A 70 10.72 -3.96 -4.90
C ALA A 70 9.76 -4.95 -4.20
N VAL A 71 9.15 -4.49 -3.12
CA VAL A 71 8.14 -5.23 -2.36
C VAL A 71 6.83 -4.44 -2.35
N CYS A 72 5.72 -5.12 -2.66
CA CYS A 72 4.37 -4.60 -2.52
C CYS A 72 3.74 -5.17 -1.24
N ILE A 73 3.58 -4.34 -0.20
CA ILE A 73 3.02 -4.75 1.10
C ILE A 73 1.54 -4.35 1.16
N SER A 74 0.68 -5.36 1.25
CA SER A 74 -0.79 -5.21 1.31
C SER A 74 -1.38 -6.12 2.38
N THR A 75 -0.71 -6.18 3.52
CA THR A 75 -1.08 -6.95 4.71
C THR A 75 -1.95 -6.12 5.66
N TYR A 76 -2.15 -6.59 6.88
CA TYR A 76 -2.76 -5.79 7.93
C TYR A 76 -1.75 -4.76 8.47
N PRO A 77 -2.22 -3.58 8.94
CA PRO A 77 -1.36 -2.46 9.36
C PRO A 77 -0.36 -2.76 10.47
N ASP A 78 -0.65 -3.72 11.33
CA ASP A 78 0.23 -4.18 12.41
C ASP A 78 1.55 -4.80 11.92
N THR A 79 1.59 -5.26 10.67
CA THR A 79 2.81 -5.81 10.06
C THR A 79 3.55 -4.81 9.16
N HIS A 80 2.94 -3.69 8.82
CA HIS A 80 3.47 -2.75 7.84
C HIS A 80 4.86 -2.23 8.21
N GLU A 81 5.05 -1.79 9.46
CA GLU A 81 6.33 -1.29 9.94
C GLU A 81 7.44 -2.32 9.80
N SER A 82 7.26 -3.49 10.40
CA SER A 82 8.29 -4.54 10.41
C SER A 82 8.64 -5.03 9.01
N PHE A 83 7.64 -5.19 8.16
CA PHE A 83 7.84 -5.67 6.80
C PHE A 83 8.53 -4.63 5.90
N ALA A 84 8.16 -3.35 6.04
CA ALA A 84 8.81 -2.29 5.29
C ALA A 84 10.28 -2.13 5.70
N ILE A 85 10.59 -2.13 6.98
CA ILE A 85 11.96 -2.04 7.48
C ILE A 85 12.79 -3.22 6.98
N MET A 86 12.26 -4.44 7.07
CA MET A 86 12.94 -5.65 6.56
C MET A 86 13.22 -5.56 5.05
N ALA A 87 12.29 -5.03 4.24
CA ALA A 87 12.50 -4.80 2.82
C ALA A 87 13.63 -3.78 2.56
N PHE A 88 13.64 -2.65 3.30
CA PHE A 88 14.69 -1.65 3.18
C PHE A 88 16.06 -2.18 3.58
N ASP A 89 16.13 -2.99 4.63
CA ASP A 89 17.38 -3.63 5.09
C ASP A 89 17.93 -4.62 4.05
N LYS A 90 17.04 -5.21 3.22
CA LYS A 90 17.43 -6.04 2.06
C LYS A 90 17.66 -5.24 0.77
N GLY A 91 17.62 -3.92 0.83
CA GLY A 91 17.88 -3.05 -0.30
C GLY A 91 16.75 -2.98 -1.33
N CYS A 92 15.51 -3.27 -0.94
CA CYS A 92 14.35 -3.22 -1.81
C CYS A 92 13.66 -1.85 -1.77
N HIS A 93 13.05 -1.44 -2.88
CA HIS A 93 12.04 -0.39 -2.89
C HIS A 93 10.74 -0.92 -2.26
N VAL A 94 9.92 -0.04 -1.69
CA VAL A 94 8.67 -0.45 -1.04
C VAL A 94 7.50 0.34 -1.59
N PHE A 95 6.50 -0.36 -2.11
CA PHE A 95 5.12 0.10 -2.19
C PHE A 95 4.36 -0.53 -1.02
N MET A 96 3.60 0.24 -0.28
CA MET A 96 2.78 -0.31 0.81
C MET A 96 1.41 0.35 0.87
N GLU A 97 0.43 -0.42 1.32
CA GLU A 97 -0.90 0.08 1.59
C GLU A 97 -0.91 1.02 2.80
N LYS A 98 -1.92 1.87 2.83
CA LYS A 98 -2.19 2.74 3.97
C LYS A 98 -2.81 1.94 5.16
N PRO A 99 -2.63 2.39 6.39
CA PRO A 99 -1.69 3.41 6.85
C PRO A 99 -0.24 2.92 6.83
N ILE A 100 0.74 3.82 6.88
CA ILE A 100 2.17 3.44 6.90
C ILE A 100 2.49 2.49 8.07
N ALA A 101 1.90 2.74 9.23
CA ALA A 101 2.00 1.94 10.44
C ALA A 101 0.74 2.18 11.30
N ASP A 102 0.60 1.44 12.37
CA ASP A 102 -0.47 1.59 13.38
C ASP A 102 -0.24 2.75 14.36
N SER A 103 0.94 3.35 14.33
CA SER A 103 1.34 4.46 15.20
C SER A 103 2.22 5.49 14.46
N VAL A 104 2.22 6.73 14.97
CA VAL A 104 3.08 7.81 14.45
C VAL A 104 4.56 7.41 14.58
N ALA A 105 4.97 6.90 15.74
CA ALA A 105 6.35 6.46 15.97
C ALA A 105 6.76 5.34 14.99
N GLY A 106 5.86 4.41 14.67
CA GLY A 106 6.08 3.37 13.66
C GLY A 106 6.26 3.98 12.26
N ALA A 107 5.41 4.92 11.89
CA ALA A 107 5.52 5.62 10.61
C ALA A 107 6.84 6.40 10.47
N GLU A 108 7.30 7.04 11.56
CA GLU A 108 8.59 7.73 11.61
C GLU A 108 9.77 6.76 11.43
N ARG A 109 9.71 5.56 12.06
CA ARG A 109 10.74 4.52 11.87
C ARG A 109 10.79 4.01 10.43
N VAL A 110 9.64 3.79 9.81
CA VAL A 110 9.56 3.39 8.38
C VAL A 110 10.16 4.47 7.48
N ALA A 111 9.80 5.73 7.69
CA ALA A 111 10.33 6.86 6.91
C ALA A 111 11.85 6.99 7.09
N ALA A 112 12.34 6.85 8.33
CA ALA A 112 13.77 6.86 8.62
C ALA A 112 14.52 5.68 7.96
N ALA A 113 13.93 4.48 7.93
CA ALA A 113 14.51 3.33 7.25
C ALA A 113 14.58 3.54 5.74
N ALA A 114 13.52 4.06 5.11
CA ALA A 114 13.53 4.44 3.70
C ALA A 114 14.65 5.45 3.39
N HIS A 115 14.79 6.47 4.22
CA HIS A 115 15.82 7.49 4.04
C HIS A 115 17.25 6.89 4.17
N ARG A 116 17.50 6.08 5.21
CA ARG A 116 18.81 5.43 5.42
C ARG A 116 19.18 4.50 4.28
N SER A 117 18.23 3.72 3.76
CA SER A 117 18.48 2.77 2.67
C SER A 117 18.69 3.43 1.30
N GLY A 118 18.28 4.71 1.13
CA GLY A 118 18.23 5.38 -0.16
C GLY A 118 17.21 4.82 -1.13
N LYS A 119 16.31 3.94 -0.66
CA LYS A 119 15.27 3.32 -1.47
C LYS A 119 13.98 4.14 -1.46
N LYS A 120 13.12 3.87 -2.44
CA LYS A 120 11.84 4.57 -2.58
C LYS A 120 10.79 3.93 -1.68
N LEU A 121 10.00 4.77 -0.99
CA LEU A 121 8.78 4.41 -0.30
C LEU A 121 7.60 5.07 -1.02
N VAL A 122 6.64 4.27 -1.44
CA VAL A 122 5.36 4.75 -1.99
C VAL A 122 4.23 4.19 -1.13
N VAL A 123 3.34 5.05 -0.68
CA VAL A 123 2.18 4.67 0.14
C VAL A 123 0.91 4.77 -0.70
N GLY A 124 0.02 3.80 -0.57
CA GLY A 124 -1.20 3.63 -1.37
C GLY A 124 -2.28 4.68 -1.14
N TYR A 125 -1.95 5.97 -1.20
CA TYR A 125 -2.91 7.07 -1.20
C TYR A 125 -3.55 7.21 -2.59
N ILE A 126 -4.43 6.26 -2.92
CA ILE A 126 -5.00 6.11 -4.27
C ILE A 126 -5.74 7.35 -4.78
N LEU A 127 -6.30 8.17 -3.89
CA LEU A 127 -7.02 9.39 -4.30
C LEU A 127 -6.11 10.41 -4.96
N ARG A 128 -4.80 10.39 -4.68
CA ARG A 128 -3.81 11.25 -5.36
C ARG A 128 -3.72 11.00 -6.87
N HIS A 129 -4.11 9.81 -7.31
CA HIS A 129 -4.02 9.36 -8.70
C HIS A 129 -5.37 9.20 -9.39
N HIS A 130 -6.46 9.38 -8.66
CA HIS A 130 -7.82 9.29 -9.22
C HIS A 130 -8.17 10.58 -9.98
N PRO A 131 -8.56 10.50 -11.27
CA PRO A 131 -8.74 11.69 -12.11
C PRO A 131 -9.67 12.76 -11.54
N SER A 132 -10.79 12.36 -10.93
CA SER A 132 -11.73 13.31 -10.32
C SER A 132 -11.15 14.03 -9.11
N TRP A 133 -10.33 13.32 -8.30
CA TRP A 133 -9.67 13.93 -7.15
C TRP A 133 -8.53 14.87 -7.56
N ILE A 134 -7.75 14.51 -8.58
CA ILE A 134 -6.74 15.41 -9.17
C ILE A 134 -7.40 16.71 -9.60
N LYS A 135 -8.50 16.61 -10.37
CA LYS A 135 -9.23 17.79 -10.83
C LYS A 135 -9.82 18.61 -9.68
N PHE A 136 -10.34 17.97 -8.65
CA PHE A 136 -10.89 18.64 -7.47
C PHE A 136 -9.80 19.38 -6.67
N ILE A 137 -8.62 18.76 -6.49
CA ILE A 137 -7.47 19.40 -5.85
C ILE A 137 -7.03 20.63 -6.65
N ASP A 138 -6.90 20.52 -7.96
CA ASP A 138 -6.54 21.63 -8.85
C ASP A 138 -7.50 22.83 -8.71
N ILE A 139 -8.80 22.57 -8.76
CA ILE A 139 -9.82 23.61 -8.62
C ILE A 139 -9.72 24.26 -7.23
N SER A 140 -9.59 23.45 -6.16
CA SER A 140 -9.52 23.98 -4.79
C SER A 140 -8.33 24.92 -4.59
N GLN A 141 -7.21 24.63 -5.22
CA GLN A 141 -6.00 25.45 -5.14
C GLN A 141 -6.14 26.83 -5.83
N GLN A 142 -7.12 26.97 -6.72
CA GLN A 142 -7.43 28.24 -7.41
C GLN A 142 -8.40 29.13 -6.62
N LEU A 143 -9.04 28.63 -5.58
CA LEU A 143 -10.05 29.38 -4.80
C LEU A 143 -9.44 30.42 -3.84
N GLY A 144 -8.12 30.41 -3.68
CA GLY A 144 -7.43 31.33 -2.76
C GLY A 144 -7.39 30.81 -1.31
N LYS A 145 -6.97 31.69 -0.40
CA LYS A 145 -6.84 31.42 1.05
C LYS A 145 -7.52 32.53 1.87
N PRO A 146 -8.08 32.19 3.06
CA PRO A 146 -8.16 30.86 3.67
C PRO A 146 -9.20 29.94 3.01
N LEU A 147 -8.97 28.63 3.08
CA LEU A 147 -9.95 27.61 2.68
C LEU A 147 -10.61 27.01 3.91
N VAL A 148 -11.94 26.89 3.88
CA VAL A 148 -12.69 26.08 4.84
C VAL A 148 -13.14 24.81 4.13
N MET A 149 -12.70 23.67 4.63
CA MET A 149 -13.05 22.37 4.08
C MET A 149 -13.90 21.60 5.07
N ARG A 150 -15.03 21.07 4.61
CA ARG A 150 -15.84 20.12 5.33
C ARG A 150 -16.03 18.88 4.48
N MET A 151 -15.71 17.74 5.04
CA MET A 151 -15.89 16.45 4.39
C MET A 151 -16.78 15.55 5.24
N ASN A 152 -17.87 15.08 4.66
CA ASN A 152 -18.80 14.14 5.28
C ASN A 152 -18.63 12.79 4.58
N LEU A 153 -18.22 11.77 5.35
CA LEU A 153 -18.07 10.41 4.88
C LEU A 153 -19.20 9.56 5.47
N ASN A 154 -20.13 9.20 4.62
CA ASN A 154 -21.24 8.32 4.96
C ASN A 154 -21.05 6.98 4.26
N GLN A 155 -20.02 6.24 4.68
CA GLN A 155 -19.71 4.92 4.14
C GLN A 155 -20.38 3.84 4.98
N GLN A 156 -21.10 2.94 4.32
CA GLN A 156 -21.66 1.75 4.93
C GLN A 156 -20.91 0.51 4.47
N SER A 157 -20.73 -0.44 5.39
CA SER A 157 -20.17 -1.75 5.09
C SER A 157 -21.22 -2.81 5.39
N HIS A 158 -21.39 -3.76 4.46
CA HIS A 158 -22.35 -4.85 4.58
C HIS A 158 -21.69 -6.22 4.32
N GLY A 159 -22.25 -7.28 4.88
CA GLY A 159 -21.81 -8.65 4.65
C GLY A 159 -20.33 -8.82 4.94
N TYR A 160 -19.62 -9.49 4.04
CA TYR A 160 -18.20 -9.76 4.16
C TYR A 160 -17.34 -8.50 4.41
N MET A 161 -17.66 -7.39 3.76
CA MET A 161 -16.92 -6.13 3.98
C MET A 161 -17.08 -5.61 5.40
N TRP A 162 -18.23 -5.82 6.03
CA TRP A 162 -18.42 -5.49 7.44
C TRP A 162 -17.50 -6.32 8.35
N ASP A 163 -17.36 -7.61 8.09
CA ASP A 163 -16.50 -8.47 8.88
C ASP A 163 -15.03 -8.05 8.80
N VAL A 164 -14.57 -7.62 7.62
CA VAL A 164 -13.23 -7.06 7.42
C VAL A 164 -13.06 -5.76 8.21
N HIS A 165 -13.97 -4.79 8.03
CA HIS A 165 -13.90 -3.50 8.73
C HIS A 165 -14.03 -3.66 10.25
N ARG A 166 -14.92 -4.52 10.73
CA ARG A 166 -15.07 -4.80 12.17
C ARG A 166 -13.76 -5.33 12.78
N ASN A 167 -12.99 -6.13 12.05
CA ASN A 167 -11.70 -6.61 12.52
C ASN A 167 -10.66 -5.49 12.55
N LEU A 168 -10.59 -4.64 11.53
CA LEU A 168 -9.73 -3.45 11.50
C LEU A 168 -10.05 -2.47 12.63
N MET A 169 -11.33 -2.26 12.94
CA MET A 169 -11.78 -1.37 14.03
C MET A 169 -11.39 -1.84 15.43
N LYS A 170 -10.85 -3.04 15.60
CA LYS A 170 -10.28 -3.48 16.90
C LYS A 170 -8.95 -2.79 17.23
N SER A 171 -8.20 -2.38 16.22
CA SER A 171 -6.87 -1.78 16.35
C SER A 171 -6.77 -0.38 15.75
N LEU A 172 -7.61 -0.05 14.78
CA LEU A 172 -7.60 1.24 14.08
C LEU A 172 -8.91 2.00 14.28
N SER A 173 -8.84 3.32 14.37
CA SER A 173 -10.04 4.15 14.29
C SER A 173 -10.50 4.29 12.84
N PRO A 174 -11.79 4.60 12.58
CA PRO A 174 -12.30 4.88 11.23
C PRO A 174 -11.53 6.00 10.51
N ILE A 175 -11.00 6.97 11.26
CA ILE A 175 -10.21 8.06 10.69
C ILE A 175 -8.86 7.58 10.15
N VAL A 176 -8.24 6.60 10.82
CA VAL A 176 -6.97 6.02 10.38
C VAL A 176 -7.18 5.02 9.24
N ASP A 177 -8.26 4.24 9.27
CA ASP A 177 -8.52 3.28 8.21
C ASP A 177 -9.02 3.94 6.91
N CYS A 178 -10.10 4.71 6.98
CA CYS A 178 -10.72 5.34 5.81
C CYS A 178 -10.43 6.83 5.70
N GLY A 179 -10.47 7.55 6.81
CA GLY A 179 -10.32 9.01 6.87
C GLY A 179 -8.96 9.49 6.40
N VAL A 180 -7.93 8.67 6.52
CA VAL A 180 -6.55 9.00 6.11
C VAL A 180 -6.45 9.45 4.65
N HIS A 181 -7.23 8.86 3.74
CA HIS A 181 -7.28 9.27 2.34
C HIS A 181 -7.77 10.71 2.17
N TYR A 182 -8.77 11.11 2.96
CA TYR A 182 -9.39 12.43 2.86
C TYR A 182 -8.58 13.49 3.56
N ILE A 183 -7.93 13.16 4.68
CA ILE A 183 -6.95 14.04 5.32
C ILE A 183 -5.80 14.30 4.36
N ASP A 184 -5.29 13.27 3.67
CA ASP A 184 -4.25 13.41 2.66
C ASP A 184 -4.67 14.36 1.54
N VAL A 185 -5.87 14.19 0.99
CA VAL A 185 -6.41 15.07 -0.05
C VAL A 185 -6.56 16.50 0.45
N MET A 186 -7.05 16.71 1.68
CA MET A 186 -7.15 18.05 2.27
C MET A 186 -5.77 18.71 2.39
N CYS A 187 -4.75 17.97 2.80
CA CYS A 187 -3.36 18.47 2.83
C CYS A 187 -2.86 18.87 1.43
N GLN A 188 -3.20 18.10 0.39
CA GLN A 188 -2.88 18.46 -0.99
C GLN A 188 -3.58 19.76 -1.43
N MET A 189 -4.86 19.93 -1.08
CA MET A 189 -5.63 21.12 -1.42
C MET A 189 -5.06 22.41 -0.80
N VAL A 190 -4.70 22.34 0.49
CA VAL A 190 -4.15 23.52 1.21
C VAL A 190 -2.65 23.70 1.06
N ARG A 191 -1.94 22.71 0.50
CA ARG A 191 -0.47 22.64 0.43
C ARG A 191 0.18 22.87 1.80
N SER A 192 -0.35 22.21 2.82
CA SER A 192 0.11 22.32 4.20
C SER A 192 -0.09 20.99 4.92
N LYS A 193 0.63 20.83 6.02
CA LYS A 193 0.38 19.73 6.99
C LYS A 193 -0.84 20.10 7.85
N PRO A 194 -1.56 19.10 8.39
CA PRO A 194 -2.64 19.35 9.35
C PRO A 194 -2.13 19.96 10.64
#